data_f65352648f425c0232263d591e729032
#
_entry.id   f65352648f425c0232263d591e729032
#
_cell.length_a   1.000
_cell.length_b   1.000
_cell.length_c   1.000
_cell.angle_alpha   90.00
_cell.angle_beta   90.00
_cell.angle_gamma   90.00
#
_symmetry.space_group_name_H-M   'P 1'
#
loop_
_entity.id
_entity.type
_entity.pdbx_description
1 polymer ?
#
loop_
_entity_poly.entity_id
_entity_poly.type
_entity_poly.pdbx_seq_one_letter_code
_entity_poly.pdbx_strand_id
1 'polypeptide(L)'
;FFADPLEFSASLILFFAISIWVFIHSKFKEIRLLSLFLALIIVFSFLLSFSRASMFSAILTLVFGLYLSKNYKIIFSSLFIVTVGFLYVYFFSSDDLRFLIQDTITFQNTSSLGHLIEWIEGLISIYENPFGVGLAMSGNASGVDQSIKIGGENQFLIYGVQMGVISMVIYFLILIKSIFNSSKL
;
A
#
# COMPACT_ATOMS: atom_id res chain seq x y z
N PHE A 1 20.63 0.84 3.91
CA PHE A 1 20.10 0.85 5.27
C PHE A 1 18.81 1.66 5.26
N PHE A 2 17.70 1.04 5.59
CA PHE A 2 16.44 1.75 5.73
C PHE A 2 16.45 2.51 7.06
N ALA A 3 16.27 3.81 7.01
CA ALA A 3 16.22 4.65 8.21
C ALA A 3 14.85 4.58 8.88
N ASP A 4 13.80 4.21 8.12
CA ASP A 4 12.42 4.17 8.55
C ASP A 4 11.83 2.75 8.37
N PRO A 5 11.16 2.18 9.40
CA PRO A 5 10.42 0.93 9.30
C PRO A 5 9.36 0.93 8.18
N LEU A 6 8.79 2.11 7.84
CA LEU A 6 7.81 2.27 6.76
C LEU A 6 8.45 2.01 5.39
N GLU A 7 9.61 2.59 5.10
CA GLU A 7 10.35 2.37 3.86
C GLU A 7 10.78 0.91 3.71
N PHE A 8 11.26 0.30 4.80
CA PHE A 8 11.61 -1.11 4.83
C PHE A 8 10.41 -1.98 4.47
N SER A 9 9.28 -1.77 5.12
CA SER A 9 8.08 -2.57 4.87
C SER A 9 7.53 -2.37 3.46
N ALA A 10 7.56 -1.13 2.93
CA ALA A 10 7.15 -0.85 1.56
C ALA A 10 8.02 -1.60 0.54
N SER A 11 9.33 -1.69 0.76
CA SER A 11 10.25 -2.44 -0.12
C SER A 11 9.98 -3.94 -0.15
N LEU A 12 9.45 -4.52 0.93
CA LEU A 12 9.14 -5.94 1.03
C LEU A 12 7.89 -6.36 0.25
N ILE A 13 7.02 -5.42 -0.16
CA ILE A 13 5.78 -5.73 -0.88
C ILE A 13 6.06 -6.45 -2.20
N LEU A 14 7.10 -6.03 -2.93
CA LEU A 14 7.50 -6.69 -4.17
C LEU A 14 7.94 -8.14 -3.93
N PHE A 15 8.75 -8.38 -2.91
CA PHE A 15 9.20 -9.74 -2.57
C PHE A 15 8.04 -10.61 -2.08
N PHE A 16 7.09 -10.02 -1.38
CA PHE A 16 5.85 -10.69 -1.01
C PHE A 16 5.04 -11.12 -2.24
N ALA A 17 4.85 -10.22 -3.20
CA ALA A 17 4.13 -10.50 -4.44
C ALA A 17 4.80 -11.65 -5.22
N ILE A 18 6.13 -11.62 -5.37
CA ILE A 18 6.89 -12.69 -6.01
C ILE A 18 6.73 -14.01 -5.26
N SER A 19 6.82 -14.01 -3.94
CA SER A 19 6.68 -15.22 -3.12
C SER A 19 5.28 -15.84 -3.28
N ILE A 20 4.22 -15.03 -3.27
CA ILE A 20 2.85 -15.51 -3.50
C ILE A 20 2.69 -16.06 -4.92
N TRP A 21 3.22 -15.37 -5.93
CA TRP A 21 3.18 -15.83 -7.31
C TRP A 21 3.86 -17.17 -7.48
N VAL A 22 5.08 -17.33 -6.95
CA VAL A 22 5.84 -18.59 -7.01
C VAL A 22 5.11 -19.69 -6.25
N PHE A 23 4.54 -19.42 -5.09
CA PHE A 23 3.74 -20.38 -4.32
C PHE A 23 2.57 -20.93 -5.13
N ILE A 24 1.87 -20.07 -5.87
CA ILE A 24 0.68 -20.46 -6.64
C ILE A 24 1.08 -21.26 -7.89
N HIS A 25 2.14 -20.86 -8.61
CA HIS A 25 2.43 -21.36 -9.95
C HIS A 25 3.55 -22.40 -10.01
N SER A 26 4.37 -22.57 -8.97
CA SER A 26 5.45 -23.54 -8.99
C SER A 26 4.92 -24.98 -9.00
N LYS A 27 5.51 -25.80 -9.85
CA LYS A 27 5.26 -27.26 -9.94
C LYS A 27 6.06 -28.05 -8.88
N PHE A 28 7.17 -27.50 -8.40
CA PHE A 28 8.07 -28.16 -7.45
C PHE A 28 7.62 -27.89 -6.00
N LYS A 29 7.43 -28.96 -5.23
CA LYS A 29 6.94 -28.87 -3.85
C LYS A 29 7.90 -28.12 -2.94
N GLU A 30 9.20 -28.31 -3.12
CA GLU A 30 10.25 -27.66 -2.34
C GLU A 30 10.23 -26.13 -2.55
N ILE A 31 10.10 -25.70 -3.81
CA ILE A 31 10.04 -24.29 -4.16
C ILE A 31 8.76 -23.65 -3.60
N ARG A 32 7.62 -24.37 -3.66
CA ARG A 32 6.38 -23.89 -3.04
C ARG A 32 6.51 -23.73 -1.54
N LEU A 33 7.13 -24.71 -0.85
CA LEU A 33 7.31 -24.64 0.59
C LEU A 33 8.24 -23.49 0.99
N LEU A 34 9.35 -23.32 0.24
CA LEU A 34 10.29 -22.21 0.45
C LEU A 34 9.61 -20.86 0.24
N SER A 35 8.84 -20.70 -0.83
CA SER A 35 8.14 -19.43 -1.12
C SER A 35 7.06 -19.12 -0.09
N LEU A 36 6.35 -20.12 0.44
CA LEU A 36 5.42 -19.94 1.54
C LEU A 36 6.15 -19.49 2.81
N PHE A 37 7.27 -20.11 3.14
CA PHE A 37 8.09 -19.74 4.30
C PHE A 37 8.59 -18.30 4.20
N LEU A 38 9.09 -17.90 3.01
CA LEU A 38 9.49 -16.51 2.76
C LEU A 38 8.30 -15.54 2.89
N ALA A 39 7.13 -15.88 2.34
CA ALA A 39 5.94 -15.05 2.49
C ALA A 39 5.54 -14.86 3.96
N LEU A 40 5.64 -15.91 4.79
CA LEU A 40 5.36 -15.83 6.23
C LEU A 40 6.36 -14.93 6.97
N ILE A 41 7.65 -15.01 6.65
CA ILE A 41 8.68 -14.12 7.23
C ILE A 41 8.37 -12.66 6.87
N ILE A 42 7.98 -12.38 5.61
CA ILE A 42 7.64 -11.03 5.16
C ILE A 42 6.39 -10.52 5.89
N VAL A 43 5.35 -11.35 6.04
CA VAL A 43 4.14 -10.97 6.79
C VAL A 43 4.50 -10.64 8.25
N PHE A 44 5.37 -11.46 8.88
CA PHE A 44 5.85 -11.18 10.23
C PHE A 44 6.60 -9.84 10.30
N SER A 45 7.43 -9.54 9.29
CA SER A 45 8.13 -8.24 9.19
C SER A 45 7.15 -7.07 9.04
N PHE A 46 6.03 -7.23 8.32
CA PHE A 46 4.97 -6.21 8.24
C PHE A 46 4.31 -5.96 9.60
N LEU A 47 4.05 -7.01 10.36
CA LEU A 47 3.50 -6.87 11.72
C LEU A 47 4.45 -6.10 12.64
N LEU A 48 5.76 -6.39 12.58
CA LEU A 48 6.78 -5.71 13.39
C LEU A 48 7.01 -4.25 12.97
N SER A 49 6.75 -3.90 11.71
CA SER A 49 6.90 -2.52 11.24
C SER A 49 5.78 -1.59 11.70
N PHE A 50 4.66 -2.12 12.22
CA PHE A 50 3.44 -1.39 12.57
C PHE A 50 2.90 -0.48 11.45
N SER A 51 3.31 -0.74 10.19
CA SER A 51 2.89 0.03 9.02
C SER A 51 1.52 -0.45 8.53
N ARG A 52 0.50 0.36 8.78
CA ARG A 52 -0.88 0.10 8.31
C ARG A 52 -0.94 0.01 6.78
N ALA A 53 -0.22 0.90 6.09
CA ALA A 53 -0.17 0.93 4.63
C ALA A 53 0.42 -0.36 4.05
N SER A 54 1.50 -0.88 4.64
CA SER A 54 2.14 -2.12 4.18
C SER A 54 1.27 -3.35 4.44
N MET A 55 0.58 -3.41 5.58
CA MET A 55 -0.38 -4.49 5.87
C MET A 55 -1.54 -4.48 4.87
N PHE A 56 -2.10 -3.31 4.58
CA PHE A 56 -3.17 -3.15 3.60
C PHE A 56 -2.71 -3.54 2.19
N SER A 57 -1.51 -3.10 1.79
CA SER A 57 -0.91 -3.45 0.49
C SER A 57 -0.63 -4.94 0.38
N ALA A 58 -0.22 -5.60 1.46
CA ALA A 58 -0.03 -7.05 1.48
C ALA A 58 -1.36 -7.81 1.25
N ILE A 59 -2.45 -7.36 1.89
CA ILE A 59 -3.78 -7.94 1.68
C ILE A 59 -4.21 -7.74 0.23
N LEU A 60 -4.07 -6.54 -0.34
CA LEU A 60 -4.40 -6.27 -1.73
C LEU A 60 -3.56 -7.12 -2.69
N THR A 61 -2.27 -7.26 -2.43
CA THR A 61 -1.36 -8.10 -3.23
C THR A 61 -1.79 -9.56 -3.20
N LEU A 62 -2.16 -10.07 -2.03
CA LEU A 62 -2.66 -11.44 -1.89
C LEU A 62 -3.97 -11.63 -2.66
N VAL A 63 -4.94 -10.75 -2.48
CA VAL A 63 -6.24 -10.83 -3.17
C VAL A 63 -6.06 -10.75 -4.68
N PHE A 64 -5.21 -9.82 -5.17
CA PHE A 64 -4.95 -9.67 -6.59
C PHE A 64 -4.21 -10.89 -7.17
N GLY A 65 -3.20 -11.41 -6.49
CA GLY A 65 -2.48 -12.62 -6.90
C GLY A 65 -3.39 -13.84 -6.98
N LEU A 66 -4.30 -13.98 -6.02
CA LEU A 66 -5.31 -15.04 -6.03
C LEU A 66 -6.34 -14.87 -7.14
N TYR A 67 -6.76 -13.64 -7.41
CA TYR A 67 -7.64 -13.32 -8.54
C TYR A 67 -7.01 -13.73 -9.89
N LEU A 68 -5.73 -13.40 -10.09
CA LEU A 68 -5.00 -13.80 -11.29
C LEU A 68 -4.83 -15.31 -11.42
N SER A 69 -4.77 -16.05 -10.32
CA SER A 69 -4.67 -17.52 -10.33
C SER A 69 -5.92 -18.22 -10.87
N LYS A 70 -7.05 -17.52 -10.99
CA LYS A 70 -8.37 -18.03 -11.40
C LYS A 70 -8.86 -19.22 -10.56
N ASN A 71 -8.27 -19.44 -9.39
CA ASN A 71 -8.63 -20.54 -8.50
C ASN A 71 -9.54 -20.01 -7.37
N TYR A 72 -10.82 -19.95 -7.66
CA TYR A 72 -11.82 -19.39 -6.72
C TYR A 72 -11.85 -20.09 -5.35
N LYS A 73 -11.54 -21.38 -5.28
CA LYS A 73 -11.49 -22.11 -3.99
C LYS A 73 -10.40 -21.55 -3.07
N ILE A 74 -9.22 -21.26 -3.64
CA ILE A 74 -8.11 -20.67 -2.89
C ILE A 74 -8.47 -19.23 -2.50
N ILE A 75 -9.11 -18.46 -3.39
CA ILE A 75 -9.55 -17.09 -3.12
C ILE A 75 -10.49 -17.05 -1.92
N PHE A 76 -11.57 -17.84 -1.95
CA PHE A 76 -12.54 -17.90 -0.85
C PHE A 76 -11.91 -18.39 0.46
N SER A 77 -11.07 -19.42 0.39
CA SER A 77 -10.38 -19.95 1.57
C SER A 77 -9.45 -18.91 2.21
N SER A 78 -8.65 -18.19 1.40
CA SER A 78 -7.74 -17.16 1.93
C SER A 78 -8.49 -15.94 2.45
N LEU A 79 -9.54 -15.50 1.76
CA LEU A 79 -10.40 -14.41 2.25
C LEU A 79 -11.05 -14.78 3.58
N PHE A 80 -11.54 -16.01 3.71
CA PHE A 80 -12.10 -16.52 4.96
C PHE A 80 -11.06 -16.50 6.09
N ILE A 81 -9.84 -16.99 5.85
CA ILE A 81 -8.76 -16.98 6.85
C ILE A 81 -8.40 -15.55 7.26
N VAL A 82 -8.28 -14.61 6.32
CA VAL A 82 -8.00 -13.20 6.61
C VAL A 82 -9.13 -12.59 7.44
N THR A 83 -10.39 -12.87 7.08
CA THR A 83 -11.55 -12.34 7.81
C THR A 83 -11.61 -12.91 9.23
N VAL A 84 -11.43 -14.22 9.39
CA VAL A 84 -11.40 -14.87 10.71
C VAL A 84 -10.23 -14.35 11.55
N GLY A 85 -9.05 -14.18 10.95
CA GLY A 85 -7.89 -13.60 11.63
C GLY A 85 -8.15 -12.16 12.09
N PHE A 86 -8.77 -11.34 11.25
CA PHE A 86 -9.15 -9.98 11.61
C PHE A 86 -10.17 -9.94 12.75
N LEU A 87 -11.22 -10.78 12.68
CA LEU A 87 -12.22 -10.91 13.75
C LEU A 87 -11.58 -11.40 15.05
N TYR A 88 -10.67 -12.37 14.97
CA TYR A 88 -9.94 -12.85 16.13
C TYR A 88 -9.13 -11.71 16.78
N VAL A 89 -8.36 -10.96 16.00
CA VAL A 89 -7.62 -9.80 16.49
C VAL A 89 -8.56 -8.77 17.10
N TYR A 90 -9.67 -8.46 16.43
CA TYR A 90 -10.63 -7.47 16.91
C TYR A 90 -11.29 -7.87 18.25
N PHE A 91 -11.66 -9.15 18.42
CA PHE A 91 -12.37 -9.59 19.62
C PHE A 91 -11.45 -10.00 20.78
N PHE A 92 -10.26 -10.54 20.47
CA PHE A 92 -9.36 -11.12 21.47
C PHE A 92 -8.07 -10.33 21.70
N SER A 93 -7.86 -9.24 20.96
CA SER A 93 -6.69 -8.38 21.20
C SER A 93 -6.87 -7.51 22.45
N SER A 94 -5.74 -6.99 22.94
CA SER A 94 -5.71 -6.01 24.01
C SER A 94 -6.50 -4.74 23.64
N ASP A 95 -6.97 -4.03 24.66
CA ASP A 95 -7.71 -2.78 24.49
C ASP A 95 -6.90 -1.73 23.67
N ASP A 96 -5.57 -1.76 23.77
CA ASP A 96 -4.68 -0.89 23.00
C ASP A 96 -4.80 -1.13 21.48
N LEU A 97 -4.86 -2.39 21.04
CA LEU A 97 -5.03 -2.72 19.61
C LEU A 97 -6.43 -2.36 19.10
N ARG A 98 -7.45 -2.57 19.92
CA ARG A 98 -8.82 -2.12 19.57
C ARG A 98 -8.88 -0.62 19.43
N PHE A 99 -8.26 0.10 20.37
CA PHE A 99 -8.17 1.56 20.31
C PHE A 99 -7.46 2.03 19.05
N LEU A 100 -6.33 1.42 18.69
CA LEU A 100 -5.60 1.74 17.44
C LEU A 100 -6.44 1.51 16.18
N ILE A 101 -7.21 0.42 16.14
CA ILE A 101 -8.10 0.12 15.01
C ILE A 101 -9.21 1.16 14.94
N GLN A 102 -9.86 1.46 16.06
CA GLN A 102 -10.96 2.41 16.15
C GLN A 102 -10.49 3.83 15.80
N ASP A 103 -9.37 4.26 16.35
CA ASP A 103 -8.74 5.55 16.09
C ASP A 103 -8.34 5.72 14.62
N THR A 104 -7.94 4.61 13.98
CA THR A 104 -7.63 4.59 12.54
C THR A 104 -8.90 4.74 11.69
N ILE A 105 -9.98 4.03 12.02
CA ILE A 105 -11.24 4.06 11.26
C ILE A 105 -11.95 5.41 11.42
N THR A 106 -11.88 6.01 12.60
CA THR A 106 -12.50 7.32 12.89
C THR A 106 -11.66 8.52 12.45
N PHE A 107 -10.46 8.30 11.89
CA PHE A 107 -9.51 9.35 11.49
C PHE A 107 -9.12 10.29 12.64
N GLN A 108 -9.24 9.86 13.89
CA GLN A 108 -8.87 10.68 15.05
C GLN A 108 -7.36 10.66 15.34
N ASN A 109 -6.63 9.76 14.69
CA ASN A 109 -5.18 9.68 14.81
C ASN A 109 -4.52 10.89 14.13
N THR A 110 -3.61 11.54 14.83
CA THR A 110 -2.87 12.73 14.38
C THR A 110 -2.18 12.52 13.04
N SER A 111 -1.62 11.31 12.81
CA SER A 111 -1.00 10.94 11.54
C SER A 111 -2.02 10.85 10.40
N SER A 112 -3.20 10.29 10.64
CA SER A 112 -4.26 10.16 9.63
C SER A 112 -4.83 11.54 9.26
N LEU A 113 -5.00 12.42 10.24
CA LEU A 113 -5.40 13.82 10.02
C LEU A 113 -4.33 14.60 9.23
N GLY A 114 -3.05 14.40 9.56
CA GLY A 114 -1.95 15.01 8.83
C GLY A 114 -1.98 14.67 7.34
N HIS A 115 -2.11 13.38 7.02
CA HIS A 115 -2.22 12.95 5.62
C HIS A 115 -3.46 13.52 4.91
N LEU A 116 -4.60 13.61 5.60
CA LEU A 116 -5.81 14.20 5.02
C LEU A 116 -5.61 15.68 4.68
N ILE A 117 -5.00 16.44 5.59
CA ILE A 117 -4.67 17.86 5.37
C ILE A 117 -3.71 17.99 4.17
N GLU A 118 -2.62 17.24 4.14
CA GLU A 118 -1.66 17.24 3.04
C GLU A 118 -2.32 16.91 1.68
N TRP A 119 -3.30 16.02 1.66
CA TRP A 119 -4.03 15.68 0.44
C TRP A 119 -4.96 16.80 0.00
N ILE A 120 -5.67 17.44 0.94
CA ILE A 120 -6.53 18.59 0.65
C ILE A 120 -5.69 19.74 0.10
N GLU A 121 -4.58 20.06 0.74
CA GLU A 121 -3.64 21.10 0.27
C GLU A 121 -3.07 20.76 -1.12
N GLY A 122 -2.77 19.48 -1.38
CA GLY A 122 -2.36 19.01 -2.70
C GLY A 122 -3.43 19.25 -3.77
N LEU A 123 -4.69 18.95 -3.46
CA LEU A 123 -5.82 19.19 -4.40
C LEU A 123 -6.04 20.68 -4.63
N ILE A 124 -5.94 21.51 -3.60
CA ILE A 124 -6.04 22.97 -3.72
C ILE A 124 -4.91 23.50 -4.61
N SER A 125 -3.68 23.07 -4.37
CA SER A 125 -2.51 23.45 -5.17
C SER A 125 -2.68 23.07 -6.66
N ILE A 126 -3.22 21.89 -6.96
CA ILE A 126 -3.50 21.46 -8.34
C ILE A 126 -4.60 22.33 -8.97
N TYR A 127 -5.62 22.69 -8.20
CA TYR A 127 -6.69 23.56 -8.69
C TYR A 127 -6.18 24.97 -9.03
N GLU A 128 -5.33 25.52 -8.18
CA GLU A 128 -4.73 26.86 -8.39
C GLU A 128 -3.67 26.86 -9.50
N ASN A 129 -2.93 25.73 -9.64
CA ASN A 129 -1.84 25.59 -10.59
C ASN A 129 -2.03 24.34 -11.47
N PRO A 130 -2.96 24.34 -12.43
CA PRO A 130 -3.31 23.15 -13.22
C PRO A 130 -2.17 22.63 -14.11
N PHE A 131 -1.14 23.44 -14.38
CA PHE A 131 0.07 23.04 -15.11
C PHE A 131 1.24 22.64 -14.20
N GLY A 132 1.01 22.68 -12.88
CA GLY A 132 1.99 22.33 -11.87
C GLY A 132 2.85 23.51 -11.41
N VAL A 133 3.44 23.36 -10.23
CA VAL A 133 4.32 24.38 -9.60
C VAL A 133 5.81 24.13 -9.84
N GLY A 134 6.17 23.02 -10.44
CA GLY A 134 7.55 22.64 -10.75
C GLY A 134 8.01 21.37 -10.00
N LEU A 135 9.08 20.77 -10.53
CA LEU A 135 9.66 19.56 -9.95
C LEU A 135 10.24 19.84 -8.56
N ALA A 136 10.18 18.82 -7.70
CA ALA A 136 10.67 18.88 -6.32
C ALA A 136 9.96 19.91 -5.41
N MET A 137 8.81 20.45 -5.82
CA MET A 137 8.04 21.41 -5.03
C MET A 137 6.97 20.76 -4.14
N SER A 138 6.88 19.42 -4.12
CA SER A 138 5.91 18.68 -3.30
C SER A 138 6.46 17.33 -2.86
N GLY A 139 5.82 16.74 -1.84
CA GLY A 139 6.20 15.46 -1.25
C GLY A 139 7.33 15.57 -0.22
N ASN A 140 7.69 14.42 0.36
CA ASN A 140 8.72 14.34 1.42
C ASN A 140 10.15 14.67 0.93
N ALA A 141 10.38 14.65 -0.36
CA ALA A 141 11.68 14.96 -0.98
C ALA A 141 11.76 16.41 -1.53
N SER A 142 10.84 17.29 -1.12
CA SER A 142 10.87 18.68 -1.55
C SER A 142 12.15 19.37 -1.03
N GLY A 143 12.94 19.91 -1.95
CA GLY A 143 14.19 20.59 -1.62
C GLY A 143 14.05 22.03 -1.13
N VAL A 144 12.82 22.56 -1.09
CA VAL A 144 12.59 24.00 -0.92
C VAL A 144 12.16 24.40 0.50
N ASP A 145 11.32 23.64 1.13
CA ASP A 145 10.95 23.87 2.56
C ASP A 145 10.29 22.60 3.11
N GLN A 146 10.91 22.01 4.13
CA GLN A 146 10.38 20.82 4.78
C GLN A 146 9.10 21.07 5.60
N SER A 147 8.72 22.34 5.79
CA SER A 147 7.51 22.71 6.51
C SER A 147 6.23 22.51 5.69
N ILE A 148 6.32 22.44 4.36
CA ILE A 148 5.17 22.34 3.45
C ILE A 148 5.22 21.01 2.70
N LYS A 149 4.56 19.98 3.25
CA LYS A 149 4.44 18.65 2.62
C LYS A 149 3.19 18.57 1.73
N ILE A 150 3.03 19.52 0.81
CA ILE A 150 1.89 19.55 -0.13
C ILE A 150 1.80 18.22 -0.91
N GLY A 151 0.65 17.56 -0.85
CA GLY A 151 0.42 16.25 -1.47
C GLY A 151 0.96 15.08 -0.67
N GLY A 152 1.72 15.31 0.40
CA GLY A 152 2.24 14.29 1.32
C GLY A 152 3.00 13.18 0.62
N GLU A 153 2.64 11.93 0.90
CA GLU A 153 3.22 10.72 0.31
C GLU A 153 2.39 10.18 -0.88
N ASN A 154 1.32 10.86 -1.26
CA ASN A 154 0.44 10.42 -2.33
C ASN A 154 1.03 10.75 -3.70
N GLN A 155 1.54 9.74 -4.41
CA GLN A 155 2.19 9.90 -5.71
C GLN A 155 1.30 10.55 -6.78
N PHE A 156 -0.02 10.31 -6.75
CA PHE A 156 -0.94 10.98 -7.68
C PHE A 156 -0.96 12.49 -7.45
N LEU A 157 -1.03 12.91 -6.19
CA LEU A 157 -1.03 14.33 -5.84
C LEU A 157 0.34 14.96 -6.10
N ILE A 158 1.42 14.24 -5.78
CA ILE A 158 2.79 14.72 -6.06
C ILE A 158 2.97 15.01 -7.55
N TYR A 159 2.58 14.09 -8.44
CA TYR A 159 2.64 14.36 -9.88
C TYR A 159 1.70 15.48 -10.31
N GLY A 160 0.50 15.56 -9.74
CA GLY A 160 -0.44 16.64 -10.03
C GLY A 160 0.09 18.01 -9.60
N VAL A 161 0.64 18.12 -8.41
CA VAL A 161 1.22 19.38 -7.90
C VAL A 161 2.46 19.79 -8.69
N GLN A 162 3.38 18.85 -8.96
CA GLN A 162 4.64 19.17 -9.62
C GLN A 162 4.50 19.44 -11.12
N MET A 163 3.72 18.63 -11.82
CA MET A 163 3.68 18.62 -13.30
C MET A 163 2.27 18.86 -13.86
N GLY A 164 1.29 19.14 -13.00
CA GLY A 164 -0.08 19.47 -13.36
C GLY A 164 -1.00 18.27 -13.54
N VAL A 165 -2.29 18.58 -13.76
CA VAL A 165 -3.39 17.60 -13.88
C VAL A 165 -3.13 16.57 -14.99
N ILE A 166 -2.54 16.97 -16.10
CA ILE A 166 -2.28 16.08 -17.24
C ILE A 166 -1.35 14.94 -16.82
N SER A 167 -0.29 15.21 -16.07
CA SER A 167 0.65 14.19 -15.61
C SER A 167 -0.01 13.21 -14.62
N MET A 168 -0.87 13.71 -13.72
CA MET A 168 -1.66 12.88 -12.81
C MET A 168 -2.57 11.92 -13.57
N VAL A 169 -3.26 12.40 -14.61
CA VAL A 169 -4.13 11.58 -15.46
C VAL A 169 -3.32 10.54 -16.24
N ILE A 170 -2.20 10.92 -16.83
CA ILE A 170 -1.31 10.00 -17.56
C ILE A 170 -0.81 8.89 -16.61
N TYR A 171 -0.36 9.25 -15.41
CA TYR A 171 0.10 8.28 -14.42
C TYR A 171 -1.01 7.30 -14.05
N PHE A 172 -2.23 7.78 -13.81
CA PHE A 172 -3.40 6.95 -13.53
C PHE A 172 -3.71 5.98 -14.69
N LEU A 173 -3.70 6.47 -15.94
CA LEU A 173 -3.94 5.64 -17.12
C LEU A 173 -2.87 4.57 -17.32
N ILE A 174 -1.60 4.87 -17.03
CA ILE A 174 -0.50 3.88 -17.07
C ILE A 174 -0.77 2.76 -16.08
N LEU A 175 -1.15 3.08 -14.84
CA LEU A 175 -1.46 2.08 -13.82
C LEU A 175 -2.66 1.20 -14.22
N ILE A 176 -3.76 1.82 -14.66
CA ILE A 176 -4.94 1.09 -15.14
C ILE A 176 -4.56 0.14 -16.28
N LYS A 177 -3.84 0.65 -17.29
CA LYS A 177 -3.41 -0.17 -18.43
C LYS A 177 -2.52 -1.34 -18.00
N SER A 178 -1.64 -1.12 -17.04
CA SER A 178 -0.78 -2.17 -16.49
C SER A 178 -1.58 -3.27 -15.80
N ILE A 179 -2.59 -2.90 -15.00
CA ILE A 179 -3.51 -3.84 -14.33
C ILE A 179 -4.29 -4.65 -15.37
N PHE A 180 -4.87 -3.99 -16.37
CA PHE A 180 -5.62 -4.69 -17.42
C PHE A 180 -4.75 -5.62 -18.27
N ASN A 181 -3.53 -5.23 -18.57
CA ASN A 181 -2.61 -6.11 -19.32
C ASN A 181 -2.19 -7.32 -18.48
N SER A 182 -1.93 -7.14 -17.18
CA SER A 182 -1.60 -8.25 -16.27
C SER A 182 -2.76 -9.24 -16.09
N SER A 183 -4.01 -8.79 -16.18
CA SER A 183 -5.19 -9.65 -16.04
C SER A 183 -5.48 -10.52 -17.27
N LYS A 184 -4.84 -10.24 -18.41
CA LYS A 184 -4.99 -11.03 -19.65
C LYS A 184 -4.02 -12.20 -19.78
N LEU A 185 -2.99 -12.24 -18.92
CA LEU A 185 -2.04 -13.34 -18.81
C LEU A 185 -2.62 -14.50 -17.98
#